data_fed13b9230527fbc902290f39f30f13f
#
_entry.id   fed13b9230527fbc902290f39f30f13f
#
_cell.length_a   1.000
_cell.length_b   1.000
_cell.length_c   1.000
_cell.angle_alpha   90.00
_cell.angle_beta   90.00
_cell.angle_gamma   90.00
#
_symmetry.space_group_name_H-M   'P 1'
#
loop_
_entity.id
_entity.type
_entity.pdbx_description
1 polymer ?
#
loop_
_entity_poly.entity_id
_entity_poly.type
_entity_poly.pdbx_seq_one_letter_code
_entity_poly.pdbx_strand_id
1 'polypeptide(L)'
;MNLTVSIINSITSSSKKIKLQPIDWNDITHNLTNKLFQLAILSITFYILWSIGSRLLSKYLLHNKHFQRQMTGRKRTFTQLAMNIFRYTLLFFYLYELLSIIGLPVGTLLASAGIVSLALGMGAQGFVSDLVNGLVILSEGQFDVGDIVNINQYTGTVLAFGLRTTRLKNSDGTIIYIPNRQITIVENVTRGGIGFNINLQIASDSDIKLVRHAINLANTELKSKFPTQIKKGPEIRGLIEQNGDSLTYQIHFQVISGSQAAVKAAYFSAYVKNLQDLNISLT
;
A
#
# COMPACT_ATOMS: atom_id res chain seq x y z
N MET A 1 56.18 60.43 38.47
CA MET A 1 55.16 60.57 39.51
C MET A 1 53.76 60.78 38.92
N ASN A 2 53.59 60.90 37.58
CA ASN A 2 52.26 61.13 36.96
C ASN A 2 51.53 59.88 36.43
N LEU A 3 52.18 58.73 36.34
CA LEU A 3 51.60 57.46 35.81
C LEU A 3 50.79 56.73 36.88
N THR A 4 51.25 56.77 38.13
CA THR A 4 50.56 56.08 39.27
C THR A 4 49.26 56.77 39.67
N VAL A 5 49.16 58.09 39.52
CA VAL A 5 47.94 58.84 39.79
C VAL A 5 46.87 58.61 38.73
N SER A 6 47.26 58.41 37.45
CA SER A 6 46.34 58.08 36.33
C SER A 6 45.76 56.70 36.48
N ILE A 7 46.50 55.73 36.92
CA ILE A 7 46.00 54.32 37.12
C ILE A 7 45.03 54.26 38.33
N ILE A 8 45.33 55.01 39.42
CA ILE A 8 44.44 55.03 40.57
C ILE A 8 43.10 55.73 40.21
N ASN A 9 43.11 56.77 39.43
CA ASN A 9 41.90 57.45 38.94
C ASN A 9 41.07 56.62 37.97
N SER A 10 41.68 55.76 37.17
CA SER A 10 40.98 54.84 36.29
C SER A 10 40.34 53.67 37.07
N ILE A 11 40.95 53.22 38.16
CA ILE A 11 40.37 52.17 39.02
C ILE A 11 39.22 52.72 39.87
N THR A 12 39.31 53.94 40.35
CA THR A 12 38.24 54.56 41.15
C THR A 12 37.03 55.02 40.30
N SER A 13 37.23 55.33 39.03
CA SER A 13 36.13 55.63 38.11
C SER A 13 35.38 54.39 37.63
N SER A 14 35.97 53.21 37.74
CA SER A 14 35.40 51.94 37.30
C SER A 14 34.62 51.20 38.40
N SER A 15 34.54 51.77 39.62
CA SER A 15 33.61 51.25 40.63
C SER A 15 32.17 51.58 40.23
N LYS A 16 31.65 50.83 39.28
CA LYS A 16 30.23 50.82 38.95
C LYS A 16 29.48 50.52 40.25
N LYS A 17 28.92 51.53 40.89
CA LYS A 17 28.05 51.33 42.07
C LYS A 17 27.01 50.32 41.62
N ILE A 18 27.14 49.11 42.16
CA ILE A 18 26.07 48.11 42.05
C ILE A 18 24.86 48.73 42.74
N LYS A 19 24.00 49.42 42.00
CA LYS A 19 22.71 49.83 42.49
C LYS A 19 21.91 48.53 42.68
N LEU A 20 21.84 48.03 43.91
CA LEU A 20 20.84 47.06 44.30
C LEU A 20 19.50 47.73 44.08
N GLN A 21 18.85 47.39 42.98
CA GLN A 21 17.46 47.82 42.75
C GLN A 21 16.62 47.19 43.86
N PRO A 22 15.75 47.98 44.55
CA PRO A 22 14.84 47.42 45.53
C PRO A 22 14.02 46.30 44.86
N ILE A 23 13.92 45.19 45.54
CA ILE A 23 13.09 44.08 45.12
C ILE A 23 11.65 44.56 45.03
N ASP A 24 11.12 44.66 43.82
CA ASP A 24 9.71 45.02 43.61
C ASP A 24 8.83 43.80 43.89
N TRP A 25 8.34 43.71 45.10
CA TRP A 25 7.47 42.63 45.55
C TRP A 25 6.17 42.56 44.72
N ASN A 26 5.69 43.67 44.13
CA ASN A 26 4.50 43.68 43.31
C ASN A 26 4.74 42.98 41.97
N ASP A 27 5.90 43.19 41.36
CA ASP A 27 6.28 42.52 40.13
C ASP A 27 6.45 41.02 40.35
N ILE A 28 7.03 40.62 41.48
CA ILE A 28 7.20 39.20 41.80
C ILE A 28 5.86 38.52 42.05
N THR A 29 4.96 39.14 42.83
CA THR A 29 3.64 38.56 43.11
C THR A 29 2.78 38.50 41.86
N HIS A 30 2.83 39.52 41.00
CA HIS A 30 2.09 39.55 39.74
C HIS A 30 2.60 38.48 38.75
N ASN A 31 3.90 38.31 38.63
CA ASN A 31 4.50 37.29 37.81
C ASN A 31 4.19 35.86 38.32
N LEU A 32 4.19 35.67 39.67
CA LEU A 32 3.88 34.40 40.28
C LEU A 32 2.40 34.03 40.08
N THR A 33 1.49 34.98 40.29
CA THR A 33 0.05 34.75 40.08
C THR A 33 -0.27 34.46 38.62
N ASN A 34 0.36 35.14 37.67
CA ASN A 34 0.20 34.86 36.25
C ASN A 34 0.70 33.44 35.88
N LYS A 35 1.85 33.05 36.38
CA LYS A 35 2.38 31.68 36.15
C LYS A 35 1.47 30.60 36.75
N LEU A 36 0.98 30.81 37.97
CA LEU A 36 0.03 29.90 38.60
C LEU A 36 -1.27 29.78 37.81
N PHE A 37 -1.79 30.88 37.28
CA PHE A 37 -2.97 30.91 36.44
C PHE A 37 -2.74 30.15 35.13
N GLN A 38 -1.61 30.38 34.47
CA GLN A 38 -1.21 29.65 33.26
C GLN A 38 -1.08 28.12 33.53
N LEU A 39 -0.50 27.73 34.65
CA LEU A 39 -0.39 26.31 35.04
C LEU A 39 -1.76 25.69 35.30
N ALA A 40 -2.69 26.45 35.93
CA ALA A 40 -4.06 25.96 36.14
C ALA A 40 -4.79 25.72 34.81
N ILE A 41 -4.74 26.70 33.89
CA ILE A 41 -5.33 26.57 32.56
C ILE A 41 -4.72 25.40 31.81
N LEU A 42 -3.38 25.27 31.80
CA LEU A 42 -2.67 24.16 31.16
C LEU A 42 -3.17 22.81 31.68
N SER A 43 -3.21 22.64 33.02
CA SER A 43 -3.64 21.38 33.63
C SER A 43 -5.09 21.05 33.33
N ILE A 44 -5.98 22.02 33.33
CA ILE A 44 -7.40 21.84 32.96
C ILE A 44 -7.52 21.45 31.50
N THR A 45 -6.80 22.12 30.60
CA THR A 45 -6.82 21.84 29.15
C THR A 45 -6.34 20.40 28.88
N PHE A 46 -5.21 19.99 29.46
CA PHE A 46 -4.70 18.64 29.30
C PHE A 46 -5.58 17.57 29.94
N TYR A 47 -6.22 17.87 31.05
CA TYR A 47 -7.22 16.98 31.66
C TYR A 47 -8.44 16.79 30.76
N ILE A 48 -8.92 17.85 30.14
CA ILE A 48 -10.03 17.78 29.17
C ILE A 48 -9.62 16.96 27.94
N LEU A 49 -8.44 17.25 27.36
CA LEU A 49 -7.90 16.49 26.23
C LEU A 49 -7.74 15.00 26.57
N TRP A 50 -7.21 14.68 27.74
CA TRP A 50 -7.11 13.32 28.24
C TRP A 50 -8.49 12.67 28.39
N SER A 51 -9.44 13.34 29.01
CA SER A 51 -10.78 12.81 29.26
C SER A 51 -11.54 12.54 27.97
N ILE A 52 -11.51 13.50 27.03
CA ILE A 52 -12.18 13.37 25.73
C ILE A 52 -11.47 12.32 24.89
N GLY A 53 -10.16 12.39 24.76
CA GLY A 53 -9.38 11.47 23.93
C GLY A 53 -9.46 10.03 24.40
N SER A 54 -9.36 9.79 25.71
CA SER A 54 -9.52 8.45 26.28
C SER A 54 -10.93 7.87 26.09
N ARG A 55 -11.98 8.69 26.23
CA ARG A 55 -13.36 8.28 25.95
C ARG A 55 -13.61 7.99 24.48
N LEU A 56 -13.12 8.83 23.58
CA LEU A 56 -13.24 8.61 22.14
C LEU A 56 -12.50 7.33 21.73
N LEU A 57 -11.24 7.17 22.15
CA LEU A 57 -10.44 6.02 21.82
C LEU A 57 -11.05 4.71 22.35
N SER A 58 -11.51 4.71 23.61
CA SER A 58 -12.17 3.57 24.21
C SER A 58 -13.52 3.27 23.53
N LYS A 59 -14.32 4.29 23.20
CA LYS A 59 -15.59 4.11 22.51
C LYS A 59 -15.40 3.52 21.10
N TYR A 60 -14.48 4.07 20.32
CA TYR A 60 -14.22 3.58 18.96
C TYR A 60 -13.62 2.17 18.92
N LEU A 61 -12.69 1.88 19.85
CA LEU A 61 -11.97 0.60 19.85
C LEU A 61 -12.72 -0.51 20.61
N LEU A 62 -13.59 -0.16 21.57
CA LEU A 62 -14.27 -1.13 22.46
C LEU A 62 -15.78 -1.24 22.25
N HIS A 63 -16.44 -0.28 21.56
CA HIS A 63 -17.91 -0.15 21.59
C HIS A 63 -18.71 -1.00 20.59
N ASN A 64 -18.09 -1.88 19.84
CA ASN A 64 -18.86 -2.78 18.97
C ASN A 64 -19.29 -4.02 19.77
N LYS A 65 -20.43 -3.93 20.51
CA LYS A 65 -20.99 -4.99 21.37
C LYS A 65 -21.22 -6.32 20.65
N HIS A 66 -21.46 -6.30 19.32
CA HIS A 66 -21.54 -7.51 18.49
C HIS A 66 -20.18 -8.20 18.29
N PHE A 67 -19.07 -7.50 18.54
CA PHE A 67 -17.71 -7.99 18.33
C PHE A 67 -17.02 -8.48 19.62
N GLN A 68 -17.63 -8.26 20.78
CA GLN A 68 -17.02 -8.59 22.08
C GLN A 68 -16.87 -10.10 22.32
N ARG A 69 -17.69 -10.93 21.68
CA ARG A 69 -17.67 -12.40 21.86
C ARG A 69 -16.51 -13.11 21.12
N GLN A 70 -15.80 -12.39 20.24
CA GLN A 70 -14.63 -12.89 19.49
C GLN A 70 -13.43 -11.95 19.53
N MET A 71 -13.21 -11.23 20.63
CA MET A 71 -12.00 -10.42 20.79
C MET A 71 -10.78 -11.33 20.94
N THR A 72 -10.16 -11.68 19.82
CA THR A 72 -8.82 -12.26 19.77
C THR A 72 -7.86 -11.33 20.53
N GLY A 73 -6.92 -11.88 21.32
CA GLY A 73 -5.96 -11.11 22.14
C GLY A 73 -5.24 -9.98 21.39
N ARG A 74 -5.10 -10.08 20.07
CA ARG A 74 -4.53 -9.07 19.16
C ARG A 74 -5.21 -7.69 19.22
N LYS A 75 -6.56 -7.63 19.29
CA LYS A 75 -7.29 -6.35 19.34
C LYS A 75 -7.09 -5.64 20.68
N ARG A 76 -7.04 -6.40 21.78
CA ARG A 76 -6.79 -5.85 23.09
C ARG A 76 -5.39 -5.24 23.17
N THR A 77 -4.39 -5.93 22.67
CA THR A 77 -3.01 -5.45 22.61
C THR A 77 -2.90 -4.18 21.77
N PHE A 78 -3.53 -4.14 20.60
CA PHE A 78 -3.53 -2.95 19.74
C PHE A 78 -4.18 -1.73 20.42
N THR A 79 -5.32 -1.94 21.09
CA THR A 79 -6.00 -0.87 21.86
C THR A 79 -5.14 -0.34 22.98
N GLN A 80 -4.47 -1.23 23.74
CA GLN A 80 -3.53 -0.83 24.80
C GLN A 80 -2.35 -0.04 24.24
N LEU A 81 -1.80 -0.48 23.12
CA LEU A 81 -0.69 0.20 22.47
C LEU A 81 -1.09 1.62 22.02
N ALA A 82 -2.23 1.76 21.35
CA ALA A 82 -2.76 3.05 20.92
C ALA A 82 -3.02 4.00 22.11
N MET A 83 -3.58 3.46 23.20
CA MET A 83 -3.82 4.24 24.43
C MET A 83 -2.50 4.68 25.09
N ASN A 84 -1.50 3.83 25.12
CA ASN A 84 -0.20 4.17 25.67
C ASN A 84 0.52 5.24 24.83
N ILE A 85 0.49 5.11 23.50
CA ILE A 85 1.05 6.12 22.61
C ILE A 85 0.36 7.47 22.85
N PHE A 86 -0.97 7.50 22.87
CA PHE A 86 -1.75 8.71 23.16
C PHE A 86 -1.37 9.33 24.52
N ARG A 87 -1.29 8.51 25.56
CA ARG A 87 -0.90 8.93 26.91
C ARG A 87 0.50 9.54 26.94
N TYR A 88 1.49 8.88 26.37
CA TYR A 88 2.87 9.39 26.39
C TYR A 88 3.04 10.63 25.53
N THR A 89 2.32 10.74 24.41
CA THR A 89 2.33 11.96 23.59
C THR A 89 1.74 13.14 24.36
N LEU A 90 0.60 12.97 25.02
CA LEU A 90 0.01 14.04 25.86
C LEU A 90 0.92 14.40 27.04
N LEU A 91 1.51 13.40 27.69
CA LEU A 91 2.44 13.65 28.81
C LEU A 91 3.67 14.43 28.35
N PHE A 92 4.21 14.12 27.16
CA PHE A 92 5.35 14.85 26.61
C PHE A 92 5.02 16.33 26.38
N PHE A 93 3.89 16.63 25.73
CA PHE A 93 3.48 18.02 25.49
C PHE A 93 3.12 18.76 26.80
N TYR A 94 2.50 18.08 27.75
CA TYR A 94 2.23 18.65 29.07
C TYR A 94 3.52 19.07 29.79
N LEU A 95 4.52 18.17 29.84
CA LEU A 95 5.83 18.46 30.44
C LEU A 95 6.57 19.56 29.69
N TYR A 96 6.50 19.57 28.36
CA TYR A 96 7.10 20.61 27.54
C TYR A 96 6.56 21.99 27.89
N GLU A 97 5.24 22.16 27.92
CA GLU A 97 4.58 23.42 28.28
C GLU A 97 4.80 23.80 29.75
N LEU A 98 4.78 22.82 30.65
CA LEU A 98 5.08 23.03 32.06
C LEU A 98 6.47 23.66 32.25
N LEU A 99 7.49 23.08 31.62
CA LEU A 99 8.87 23.56 31.68
C LEU A 99 9.01 24.95 31.05
N SER A 100 8.29 25.19 29.96
CA SER A 100 8.26 26.50 29.28
C SER A 100 7.70 27.61 30.18
N ILE A 101 6.58 27.37 30.89
CA ILE A 101 5.96 28.34 31.84
C ILE A 101 6.90 28.63 33.00
N ILE A 102 7.64 27.65 33.51
CA ILE A 102 8.62 27.82 34.57
C ILE A 102 9.81 28.68 34.08
N GLY A 103 10.05 28.74 32.77
CA GLY A 103 11.12 29.54 32.16
C GLY A 103 12.39 28.74 31.88
N LEU A 104 12.28 27.41 31.82
CA LEU A 104 13.39 26.55 31.42
C LEU A 104 13.56 26.56 29.89
N PRO A 105 14.81 26.54 29.36
CA PRO A 105 15.07 26.55 27.94
C PRO A 105 14.67 25.21 27.30
N VAL A 106 13.43 25.12 26.77
CA VAL A 106 12.87 23.90 26.16
C VAL A 106 13.29 23.68 24.71
N GLY A 107 14.07 24.62 24.13
CA GLY A 107 14.53 24.49 22.74
C GLY A 107 15.36 23.24 22.46
N THR A 108 16.20 22.83 23.41
CA THR A 108 17.01 21.59 23.30
C THR A 108 16.13 20.34 23.35
N LEU A 109 15.05 20.35 24.11
CA LEU A 109 14.06 19.25 24.14
C LEU A 109 13.36 19.12 22.79
N LEU A 110 12.98 20.24 22.19
CA LEU A 110 12.33 20.25 20.88
C LEU A 110 13.29 19.76 19.78
N ALA A 111 14.55 20.20 19.82
CA ALA A 111 15.58 19.72 18.87
C ALA A 111 15.79 18.21 19.01
N SER A 112 15.89 17.70 20.26
CA SER A 112 16.04 16.26 20.52
C SER A 112 14.81 15.47 20.06
N ALA A 113 13.59 15.97 20.32
CA ALA A 113 12.35 15.37 19.84
C ALA A 113 12.28 15.33 18.30
N GLY A 114 12.85 16.34 17.62
CA GLY A 114 12.98 16.37 16.17
C GLY A 114 13.83 15.21 15.63
N ILE A 115 14.97 14.94 16.27
CA ILE A 115 15.84 13.81 15.89
C ILE A 115 15.12 12.47 16.10
N VAL A 116 14.46 12.30 17.25
CA VAL A 116 13.67 11.08 17.52
C VAL A 116 12.53 10.92 16.52
N SER A 117 11.84 12.02 16.16
CA SER A 117 10.75 12.01 15.17
C SER A 117 11.25 11.61 13.79
N LEU A 118 12.45 12.08 13.39
CA LEU A 118 13.08 11.68 12.14
C LEU A 118 13.39 10.17 12.13
N ALA A 119 13.96 9.65 13.22
CA ALA A 119 14.25 8.22 13.33
C ALA A 119 12.98 7.35 13.28
N LEU A 120 11.92 7.77 13.99
CA LEU A 120 10.61 7.11 13.95
C LEU A 120 9.98 7.19 12.55
N GLY A 121 10.09 8.34 11.87
CA GLY A 121 9.60 8.54 10.51
C GLY A 121 10.29 7.60 9.52
N MET A 122 11.61 7.47 9.60
CA MET A 122 12.38 6.51 8.78
C MET A 122 11.96 5.06 9.07
N GLY A 123 11.75 4.72 10.34
CA GLY A 123 11.25 3.39 10.72
C GLY A 123 9.82 3.09 10.23
N ALA A 124 8.97 4.12 10.15
CA ALA A 124 7.58 4.02 9.70
C ALA A 124 7.41 4.20 8.17
N GLN A 125 8.46 4.57 7.43
CA GLN A 125 8.41 4.88 6.00
C GLN A 125 7.73 3.77 5.18
N GLY A 126 8.06 2.51 5.45
CA GLY A 126 7.48 1.38 4.74
C GLY A 126 5.97 1.24 4.95
N PHE A 127 5.48 1.56 6.16
CA PHE A 127 4.05 1.55 6.46
C PHE A 127 3.30 2.66 5.70
N VAL A 128 3.85 3.87 5.69
CA VAL A 128 3.26 4.99 4.94
C VAL A 128 3.25 4.71 3.45
N SER A 129 4.34 4.15 2.90
CA SER A 129 4.42 3.75 1.50
C SER A 129 3.38 2.67 1.15
N ASP A 130 3.16 1.67 2.01
CA ASP A 130 2.10 0.67 1.81
C ASP A 130 0.70 1.32 1.70
N LEU A 131 0.40 2.31 2.56
CA LEU A 131 -0.88 3.03 2.54
C LEU A 131 -1.07 3.83 1.26
N VAL A 132 -0.05 4.60 0.87
CA VAL A 132 -0.10 5.46 -0.32
C VAL A 132 -0.28 4.60 -1.57
N ASN A 133 0.53 3.55 -1.73
CA ASN A 133 0.39 2.64 -2.87
C ASN A 133 -0.96 1.93 -2.88
N GLY A 134 -1.48 1.52 -1.72
CA GLY A 134 -2.83 0.96 -1.61
C GLY A 134 -3.91 1.93 -2.09
N LEU A 135 -3.82 3.21 -1.72
CA LEU A 135 -4.76 4.24 -2.20
C LEU A 135 -4.63 4.47 -3.72
N VAL A 136 -3.41 4.47 -4.27
CA VAL A 136 -3.18 4.62 -5.72
C VAL A 136 -3.79 3.44 -6.47
N ILE A 137 -3.51 2.20 -6.08
CA ILE A 137 -4.07 0.98 -6.70
C ILE A 137 -5.61 1.05 -6.71
N LEU A 138 -6.22 1.47 -5.60
CA LEU A 138 -7.67 1.61 -5.47
C LEU A 138 -8.21 2.71 -6.37
N SER A 139 -7.56 3.89 -6.40
CA SER A 139 -8.03 5.05 -7.17
C SER A 139 -7.92 4.83 -8.68
N GLU A 140 -6.89 4.13 -9.12
CA GLU A 140 -6.69 3.77 -10.53
C GLU A 140 -7.50 2.52 -10.93
N GLY A 141 -8.02 1.77 -9.96
CA GLY A 141 -8.76 0.56 -10.22
C GLY A 141 -7.95 -0.48 -10.99
N GLN A 142 -6.66 -0.67 -10.64
CA GLN A 142 -5.78 -1.58 -11.37
C GLN A 142 -6.30 -3.03 -11.36
N PHE A 143 -6.90 -3.47 -10.26
CA PHE A 143 -7.58 -4.76 -10.10
C PHE A 143 -8.65 -4.70 -9.00
N ASP A 144 -9.58 -5.65 -9.06
CA ASP A 144 -10.62 -5.86 -8.05
C ASP A 144 -10.50 -7.23 -7.38
N VAL A 145 -11.25 -7.41 -6.27
CA VAL A 145 -11.37 -8.72 -5.63
C VAL A 145 -12.05 -9.69 -6.58
N GLY A 146 -11.43 -10.84 -6.80
CA GLY A 146 -11.86 -11.85 -7.76
C GLY A 146 -11.10 -11.81 -9.08
N ASP A 147 -10.36 -10.75 -9.40
CA ASP A 147 -9.53 -10.71 -10.60
C ASP A 147 -8.35 -11.68 -10.47
N ILE A 148 -7.99 -12.29 -11.59
CA ILE A 148 -6.73 -13.03 -11.73
C ILE A 148 -5.67 -12.04 -12.20
N VAL A 149 -4.63 -11.91 -11.39
CA VAL A 149 -3.53 -10.97 -11.62
C VAL A 149 -2.19 -11.68 -11.52
N ASN A 150 -1.21 -11.14 -12.23
CA ASN A 150 0.19 -11.43 -12.03
C ASN A 150 0.84 -10.17 -11.41
N ILE A 151 1.28 -10.28 -10.18
CA ILE A 151 1.95 -9.22 -9.44
C ILE A 151 3.39 -9.64 -9.22
N ASN A 152 4.33 -8.93 -9.83
CA ASN A 152 5.75 -9.27 -9.88
C ASN A 152 5.96 -10.68 -10.46
N GLN A 153 6.14 -11.70 -9.60
CA GLN A 153 6.34 -13.11 -9.99
C GLN A 153 5.21 -14.02 -9.48
N TYR A 154 4.18 -13.46 -8.85
CA TYR A 154 3.11 -14.23 -8.24
C TYR A 154 1.82 -14.09 -9.04
N THR A 155 1.33 -15.21 -9.55
CA THR A 155 0.05 -15.28 -10.25
C THR A 155 -1.02 -15.85 -9.31
N GLY A 156 -2.18 -15.23 -9.26
CA GLY A 156 -3.27 -15.72 -8.43
C GLY A 156 -4.54 -14.87 -8.52
N THR A 157 -5.59 -15.36 -7.88
CA THR A 157 -6.84 -14.62 -7.74
C THR A 157 -6.75 -13.69 -6.53
N VAL A 158 -7.14 -12.43 -6.69
CA VAL A 158 -7.20 -11.46 -5.60
C VAL A 158 -8.30 -11.86 -4.62
N LEU A 159 -7.90 -12.33 -3.44
CA LEU A 159 -8.84 -12.69 -2.36
C LEU A 159 -9.35 -11.49 -1.58
N ALA A 160 -8.45 -10.54 -1.35
CA ALA A 160 -8.77 -9.31 -0.65
C ALA A 160 -7.69 -8.28 -0.93
N PHE A 161 -8.15 -7.05 -1.00
CA PHE A 161 -7.32 -5.87 -1.07
C PHE A 161 -7.50 -5.06 0.21
N GLY A 162 -6.39 -4.76 0.89
CA GLY A 162 -6.37 -3.98 2.13
C GLY A 162 -5.50 -2.75 1.99
N LEU A 163 -5.62 -1.83 2.97
CA LEU A 163 -4.84 -0.59 2.97
C LEU A 163 -3.33 -0.81 2.89
N ARG A 164 -2.84 -1.91 3.45
CA ARG A 164 -1.39 -2.19 3.55
C ARG A 164 -0.94 -3.41 2.74
N THR A 165 -1.83 -4.39 2.54
CA THR A 165 -1.47 -5.67 1.93
C THR A 165 -2.57 -6.15 0.99
N THR A 166 -2.15 -6.66 -0.16
CA THR A 166 -2.97 -7.41 -1.10
C THR A 166 -2.80 -8.91 -0.83
N ARG A 167 -3.88 -9.68 -0.88
CA ARG A 167 -3.86 -11.14 -0.70
C ARG A 167 -4.23 -11.82 -2.01
N LEU A 168 -3.35 -12.67 -2.50
CA LEU A 168 -3.60 -13.51 -3.67
C LEU A 168 -3.79 -14.97 -3.23
N LYS A 169 -4.63 -15.70 -3.93
CA LYS A 169 -4.75 -17.15 -3.84
C LYS A 169 -4.21 -17.76 -5.13
N ASN A 170 -3.15 -18.53 -5.02
CA ASN A 170 -2.59 -19.26 -6.15
C ASN A 170 -3.48 -20.47 -6.53
N SER A 171 -3.22 -21.09 -7.68
CA SER A 171 -3.94 -22.26 -8.19
C SER A 171 -3.82 -23.49 -7.28
N ASP A 172 -2.74 -23.62 -6.50
CA ASP A 172 -2.51 -24.68 -5.51
C ASP A 172 -3.25 -24.43 -4.17
N GLY A 173 -3.95 -23.28 -4.04
CA GLY A 173 -4.65 -22.88 -2.83
C GLY A 173 -3.82 -22.05 -1.84
N THR A 174 -2.53 -21.85 -2.08
CA THR A 174 -1.63 -21.05 -1.24
C THR A 174 -2.08 -19.59 -1.22
N ILE A 175 -2.09 -18.96 -0.03
CA ILE A 175 -2.42 -17.54 0.14
C ILE A 175 -1.12 -16.75 0.29
N ILE A 176 -0.91 -15.81 -0.62
CA ILE A 176 0.27 -14.93 -0.67
C ILE A 176 -0.14 -13.55 -0.17
N TYR A 177 0.63 -13.01 0.77
CA TYR A 177 0.45 -11.66 1.34
C TYR A 177 1.51 -10.74 0.75
N ILE A 178 1.12 -9.79 -0.08
CA ILE A 178 2.02 -8.85 -0.74
C ILE A 178 1.83 -7.46 -0.12
N PRO A 179 2.86 -6.86 0.53
CA PRO A 179 2.82 -5.47 0.93
C PRO A 179 2.59 -4.57 -0.29
N ASN A 180 1.66 -3.60 -0.18
CA ASN A 180 1.29 -2.77 -1.34
C ASN A 180 2.47 -1.98 -1.92
N ARG A 181 3.46 -1.59 -1.11
CA ARG A 181 4.71 -0.95 -1.57
C ARG A 181 5.57 -1.82 -2.49
N GLN A 182 5.39 -3.16 -2.46
CA GLN A 182 6.12 -4.09 -3.31
C GLN A 182 5.40 -4.36 -4.64
N ILE A 183 4.19 -3.84 -4.82
CA ILE A 183 3.44 -3.95 -6.07
C ILE A 183 3.96 -2.87 -7.01
N THR A 184 4.82 -3.26 -7.94
CA THR A 184 5.44 -2.36 -8.92
C THR A 184 4.88 -2.57 -10.31
N ILE A 185 4.52 -3.80 -10.64
CA ILE A 185 3.94 -4.19 -11.94
C ILE A 185 2.74 -5.06 -11.66
N VAL A 186 1.62 -4.75 -12.31
CA VAL A 186 0.39 -5.52 -12.27
C VAL A 186 -0.05 -5.87 -13.68
N GLU A 187 -0.15 -7.17 -13.95
CA GLU A 187 -0.78 -7.67 -15.16
C GLU A 187 -2.17 -8.20 -14.80
N ASN A 188 -3.23 -7.52 -15.21
CA ASN A 188 -4.59 -7.96 -14.96
C ASN A 188 -5.07 -8.88 -16.10
N VAL A 189 -5.02 -10.17 -15.84
CA VAL A 189 -5.38 -11.22 -16.81
C VAL A 189 -6.90 -11.29 -17.03
N THR A 190 -7.69 -10.98 -16.01
CA THR A 190 -9.17 -11.02 -16.12
C THR A 190 -9.68 -9.96 -17.06
N ARG A 191 -9.20 -8.72 -16.95
CA ARG A 191 -9.68 -7.58 -17.72
C ARG A 191 -9.15 -7.59 -19.16
N GLY A 192 -7.89 -7.95 -19.34
CA GLY A 192 -7.25 -8.04 -20.65
C GLY A 192 -7.79 -9.18 -21.51
N GLY A 193 -8.26 -10.26 -20.89
CA GLY A 193 -8.51 -11.55 -21.53
C GLY A 193 -7.19 -12.31 -21.77
N ILE A 194 -7.31 -13.61 -21.89
CA ILE A 194 -6.17 -14.50 -22.11
C ILE A 194 -6.05 -14.80 -23.59
N GLY A 195 -4.94 -14.37 -24.21
CA GLY A 195 -4.57 -14.79 -25.56
C GLY A 195 -3.90 -16.16 -25.53
N PHE A 196 -4.24 -17.01 -26.50
CA PHE A 196 -3.51 -18.25 -26.76
C PHE A 196 -3.54 -18.61 -28.24
N ASN A 197 -2.60 -19.47 -28.63
CA ASN A 197 -2.51 -19.96 -29.98
C ASN A 197 -2.81 -21.46 -30.01
N ILE A 198 -3.50 -21.88 -31.06
CA ILE A 198 -3.56 -23.29 -31.47
C ILE A 198 -2.60 -23.43 -32.65
N ASN A 199 -1.59 -24.25 -32.50
CA ASN A 199 -0.62 -24.59 -33.53
C ASN A 199 -0.95 -25.97 -34.04
N LEU A 200 -1.20 -26.09 -35.34
CA LEU A 200 -1.44 -27.35 -36.04
C LEU A 200 -0.23 -27.63 -36.89
N GLN A 201 0.39 -28.78 -36.68
CA GLN A 201 1.49 -29.26 -37.53
C GLN A 201 0.91 -30.11 -38.65
N ILE A 202 1.11 -29.67 -39.88
CA ILE A 202 0.61 -30.29 -41.10
C ILE A 202 1.78 -30.67 -42.01
N ALA A 203 1.63 -31.66 -42.83
CA ALA A 203 2.64 -32.05 -43.80
C ALA A 203 2.91 -30.93 -44.81
N SER A 204 4.17 -30.81 -45.27
CA SER A 204 4.59 -29.72 -46.17
C SER A 204 3.96 -29.79 -47.56
N ASP A 205 3.48 -30.95 -47.97
CA ASP A 205 2.77 -31.20 -49.24
C ASP A 205 1.25 -30.93 -49.13
N SER A 206 0.73 -30.53 -47.96
CA SER A 206 -0.69 -30.29 -47.73
C SER A 206 -1.19 -29.09 -48.54
N ASP A 207 -2.39 -29.18 -49.13
CA ASP A 207 -3.05 -28.04 -49.78
C ASP A 207 -3.56 -27.05 -48.69
N ILE A 208 -2.89 -25.91 -48.62
CA ILE A 208 -3.21 -24.84 -47.65
C ILE A 208 -4.64 -24.31 -47.80
N LYS A 209 -5.25 -24.37 -48.99
CA LYS A 209 -6.64 -23.95 -49.19
C LYS A 209 -7.59 -24.94 -48.54
N LEU A 210 -7.33 -26.24 -48.60
CA LEU A 210 -8.09 -27.27 -47.90
C LEU A 210 -7.91 -27.17 -46.38
N VAL A 211 -6.69 -26.94 -45.90
CA VAL A 211 -6.44 -26.66 -44.47
C VAL A 211 -7.26 -25.51 -43.96
N ARG A 212 -7.24 -24.38 -44.69
CA ARG A 212 -8.04 -23.19 -44.31
C ARG A 212 -9.53 -23.48 -44.34
N HIS A 213 -10.00 -24.29 -45.29
CA HIS A 213 -11.40 -24.70 -45.38
C HIS A 213 -11.82 -25.53 -44.15
N ALA A 214 -11.04 -26.52 -43.80
CA ALA A 214 -11.26 -27.37 -42.59
C ALA A 214 -11.39 -26.53 -41.31
N ILE A 215 -10.45 -25.58 -41.15
CA ILE A 215 -10.45 -24.66 -40.00
C ILE A 215 -11.69 -23.79 -39.98
N ASN A 216 -12.12 -23.24 -41.12
CA ASN A 216 -13.32 -22.39 -41.22
C ASN A 216 -14.60 -23.17 -40.93
N LEU A 217 -14.70 -24.44 -41.33
CA LEU A 217 -15.82 -25.32 -40.98
C LEU A 217 -15.94 -25.47 -39.44
N ALA A 218 -14.85 -25.80 -38.78
CA ALA A 218 -14.82 -25.93 -37.31
C ALA A 218 -15.15 -24.60 -36.61
N ASN A 219 -14.63 -23.46 -37.15
CA ASN A 219 -14.91 -22.15 -36.61
C ASN A 219 -16.41 -21.81 -36.67
N THR A 220 -17.06 -22.19 -37.76
CA THR A 220 -18.50 -21.97 -37.95
C THR A 220 -19.35 -22.86 -37.04
N GLU A 221 -18.97 -24.13 -36.90
CA GLU A 221 -19.62 -25.09 -36.02
C GLU A 221 -19.57 -24.68 -34.57
N LEU A 222 -18.38 -24.26 -34.09
CA LEU A 222 -18.17 -23.98 -32.67
C LEU A 222 -18.50 -22.53 -32.27
N LYS A 223 -18.78 -21.65 -33.21
CA LYS A 223 -19.11 -20.25 -32.93
C LYS A 223 -20.29 -20.10 -31.96
N SER A 224 -21.32 -20.91 -32.09
CA SER A 224 -22.51 -20.90 -31.23
C SER A 224 -22.29 -21.53 -29.84
N LYS A 225 -21.22 -22.35 -29.68
CA LYS A 225 -20.95 -23.07 -28.45
C LYS A 225 -20.27 -22.20 -27.37
N PHE A 226 -19.50 -21.19 -27.79
CA PHE A 226 -18.71 -20.34 -26.89
C PHE A 226 -19.00 -18.84 -27.10
N PRO A 227 -20.27 -18.37 -27.09
CA PRO A 227 -20.63 -17.00 -27.51
C PRO A 227 -20.10 -15.93 -26.55
N THR A 228 -19.97 -16.25 -25.26
CA THR A 228 -19.53 -15.31 -24.21
C THR A 228 -18.09 -15.53 -23.76
N GLN A 229 -17.52 -16.71 -24.02
CA GLN A 229 -16.17 -17.08 -23.58
C GLN A 229 -15.07 -16.52 -24.47
N ILE A 230 -15.37 -16.34 -25.79
CA ILE A 230 -14.41 -15.81 -26.75
C ILE A 230 -14.60 -14.31 -26.87
N LYS A 231 -13.58 -13.54 -26.46
CA LYS A 231 -13.55 -12.08 -26.60
C LYS A 231 -13.19 -11.66 -28.04
N LYS A 232 -12.20 -12.34 -28.65
CA LYS A 232 -11.73 -12.06 -30.00
C LYS A 232 -11.20 -13.34 -30.65
N GLY A 233 -11.48 -13.53 -31.92
CA GLY A 233 -11.09 -14.70 -32.71
C GLY A 233 -12.24 -15.67 -32.92
N PRO A 234 -11.97 -16.87 -33.50
CA PRO A 234 -10.68 -17.37 -34.03
C PRO A 234 -10.09 -16.50 -35.15
N GLU A 235 -8.84 -16.07 -34.97
CA GLU A 235 -8.09 -15.29 -35.97
C GLU A 235 -7.04 -16.19 -36.61
N ILE A 236 -7.21 -16.46 -37.90
CA ILE A 236 -6.29 -17.31 -38.66
C ILE A 236 -5.04 -16.51 -39.00
N ARG A 237 -3.90 -16.83 -38.35
CA ARG A 237 -2.59 -16.24 -38.68
C ARG A 237 -1.92 -16.90 -39.86
N GLY A 238 -2.30 -18.14 -40.15
CA GLY A 238 -1.75 -18.91 -41.30
C GLY A 238 -0.46 -19.64 -40.93
N LEU A 239 0.39 -19.87 -41.91
CA LEU A 239 1.68 -20.50 -41.72
C LEU A 239 2.65 -19.58 -41.05
N ILE A 240 3.27 -20.05 -39.98
CA ILE A 240 4.22 -19.27 -39.17
C ILE A 240 5.64 -19.84 -39.18
N GLU A 241 5.78 -21.15 -39.40
CA GLU A 241 7.07 -21.83 -39.29
C GLU A 241 7.06 -23.09 -40.17
N GLN A 242 8.24 -23.46 -40.68
CA GLN A 242 8.50 -24.71 -41.35
C GLN A 242 9.66 -25.45 -40.64
N ASN A 243 9.41 -26.68 -40.23
CA ASN A 243 10.39 -27.54 -39.59
C ASN A 243 10.50 -28.87 -40.36
N GLY A 244 11.51 -28.94 -41.23
CA GLY A 244 11.65 -30.10 -42.11
C GLY A 244 10.43 -30.29 -43.03
N ASP A 245 9.79 -31.44 -42.95
CA ASP A 245 8.61 -31.79 -43.72
C ASP A 245 7.28 -31.35 -43.06
N SER A 246 7.31 -30.60 -42.00
CA SER A 246 6.12 -30.09 -41.33
C SER A 246 5.99 -28.56 -41.41
N LEU A 247 4.77 -28.10 -41.56
CA LEU A 247 4.39 -26.67 -41.53
C LEU A 247 3.54 -26.43 -40.31
N THR A 248 3.85 -25.34 -39.55
CA THR A 248 3.03 -24.91 -38.43
C THR A 248 2.00 -23.88 -38.84
N TYR A 249 0.73 -24.27 -38.76
CA TYR A 249 -0.41 -23.39 -39.04
C TYR A 249 -1.01 -22.89 -37.74
N GLN A 250 -1.07 -21.58 -37.55
CA GLN A 250 -1.45 -20.95 -36.27
C GLN A 250 -2.80 -20.26 -36.35
N ILE A 251 -3.62 -20.48 -35.32
CA ILE A 251 -4.88 -19.80 -35.07
C ILE A 251 -4.82 -19.14 -33.68
N HIS A 252 -5.11 -17.85 -33.62
CA HIS A 252 -5.09 -17.05 -32.40
C HIS A 252 -6.47 -16.85 -31.81
N PHE A 253 -6.57 -16.95 -30.48
CA PHE A 253 -7.78 -16.68 -29.70
C PHE A 253 -7.50 -15.72 -28.57
N GLN A 254 -8.50 -14.93 -28.21
CA GLN A 254 -8.54 -14.20 -26.96
C GLN A 254 -9.84 -14.53 -26.23
N VAL A 255 -9.73 -15.12 -25.05
CA VAL A 255 -10.86 -15.61 -24.26
C VAL A 255 -10.94 -14.97 -22.90
N ILE A 256 -12.09 -15.07 -22.24
CA ILE A 256 -12.21 -14.69 -20.82
C ILE A 256 -11.38 -15.64 -19.96
N SER A 257 -10.92 -15.11 -18.81
CA SER A 257 -10.17 -15.90 -17.85
C SER A 257 -10.98 -17.13 -17.39
N GLY A 258 -10.29 -18.26 -17.24
CA GLY A 258 -10.91 -19.55 -16.86
C GLY A 258 -11.47 -20.38 -18.02
N SER A 259 -11.69 -19.81 -19.22
CA SER A 259 -12.26 -20.52 -20.37
C SER A 259 -11.21 -21.09 -21.34
N GLN A 260 -9.93 -20.75 -21.13
CA GLN A 260 -8.85 -21.09 -22.06
C GLN A 260 -8.76 -22.59 -22.35
N ALA A 261 -8.73 -23.43 -21.32
CA ALA A 261 -8.57 -24.88 -21.46
C ALA A 261 -9.74 -25.51 -22.22
N ALA A 262 -10.97 -25.13 -21.87
CA ALA A 262 -12.17 -25.67 -22.49
C ALA A 262 -12.29 -25.26 -23.97
N VAL A 263 -12.05 -23.98 -24.28
CA VAL A 263 -12.08 -23.47 -25.66
C VAL A 263 -10.97 -24.10 -26.49
N LYS A 264 -9.74 -24.14 -25.96
CA LYS A 264 -8.58 -24.75 -26.64
C LYS A 264 -8.85 -26.21 -26.99
N ALA A 265 -9.33 -27.01 -26.03
CA ALA A 265 -9.60 -28.43 -26.24
C ALA A 265 -10.70 -28.66 -27.29
N ALA A 266 -11.81 -27.90 -27.21
CA ALA A 266 -12.91 -28.04 -28.15
C ALA A 266 -12.50 -27.68 -29.59
N TYR A 267 -11.84 -26.53 -29.78
CA TYR A 267 -11.41 -26.10 -31.12
C TYR A 267 -10.30 -26.98 -31.67
N PHE A 268 -9.31 -27.35 -30.83
CA PHE A 268 -8.28 -28.25 -31.29
C PHE A 268 -8.83 -29.59 -31.77
N SER A 269 -9.74 -30.20 -31.01
CA SER A 269 -10.40 -31.47 -31.41
C SER A 269 -11.19 -31.32 -32.71
N ALA A 270 -11.91 -30.22 -32.89
CA ALA A 270 -12.68 -29.97 -34.12
C ALA A 270 -11.76 -29.73 -35.33
N TYR A 271 -10.66 -29.01 -35.15
CA TYR A 271 -9.67 -28.83 -36.22
C TYR A 271 -9.06 -30.13 -36.65
N VAL A 272 -8.61 -30.95 -35.69
CA VAL A 272 -8.02 -32.27 -35.97
C VAL A 272 -9.02 -33.15 -36.73
N LYS A 273 -10.27 -33.23 -36.28
CA LYS A 273 -11.32 -34.01 -36.93
C LYS A 273 -11.54 -33.54 -38.36
N ASN A 274 -11.76 -32.25 -38.59
CA ASN A 274 -12.06 -31.74 -39.94
C ASN A 274 -10.85 -31.88 -40.89
N LEU A 275 -9.62 -31.82 -40.40
CA LEU A 275 -8.43 -32.07 -41.19
C LEU A 275 -8.34 -33.55 -41.57
N GLN A 276 -8.63 -34.48 -40.65
CA GLN A 276 -8.68 -35.91 -40.93
C GLN A 276 -9.78 -36.27 -41.96
N ASP A 277 -10.97 -35.67 -41.81
CA ASP A 277 -12.10 -35.87 -42.74
C ASP A 277 -11.73 -35.44 -44.19
N LEU A 278 -10.81 -34.51 -44.35
CA LEU A 278 -10.26 -34.07 -45.63
C LEU A 278 -8.95 -34.74 -46.02
N ASN A 279 -8.57 -35.82 -45.35
CA ASN A 279 -7.33 -36.62 -45.60
C ASN A 279 -6.05 -35.76 -45.49
N ILE A 280 -6.05 -34.73 -44.66
CA ILE A 280 -4.86 -33.92 -44.34
C ILE A 280 -4.13 -34.55 -43.15
N SER A 281 -2.89 -34.98 -43.37
CA SER A 281 -2.07 -35.58 -42.32
C SER A 281 -1.52 -34.53 -41.36
N LEU A 282 -1.67 -34.81 -40.05
CA LEU A 282 -0.97 -34.09 -38.99
C LEU A 282 0.33 -34.81 -38.69
N THR A 283 1.42 -34.05 -38.53
CA THR A 283 2.77 -34.58 -38.26
C THR A 283 3.19 -34.32 -36.82
#